data_763aa0283a3911567e9f43c04190e42c
#
_entry.id   763aa0283a3911567e9f43c04190e42c
#
_cell.length_a   1.000
_cell.length_b   1.000
_cell.length_c   1.000
_cell.angle_alpha   90.00
_cell.angle_beta   90.00
_cell.angle_gamma   90.00
#
_symmetry.space_group_name_H-M   'P 1'
#
loop_
_entity.id
_entity.type
_entity.pdbx_description
1 polymer ?
#
loop_
_entity_poly.entity_id
_entity_poly.type
_entity_poly.pdbx_seq_one_letter_code
_entity_poly.pdbx_strand_id
1 'polypeptide(L)'
;MEFWHDTARSRRWLGRLILFMVLLLLPAAVVGLFARPMADDFGYSAATHAVAVQYGFDLPRLLAAAWDTTVHYFNNWQGLYVSGFVLALQPGLFGNRWYGLTFFWVVVPLFACLWGCARLVVRRLDPKVRLLAPALAMLFLFAFVQGMPNPAEGLYWINGAVNYQLYFA
;
A
#
# COMPACT_ATOMS: atom_id res chain seq x y z
N MET A 1 -14.36 8.10 32.60
CA MET A 1 -14.95 8.45 31.29
C MET A 1 -14.82 9.94 30.91
N GLU A 2 -14.27 10.82 31.74
CA GLU A 2 -14.17 12.27 31.46
C GLU A 2 -13.16 12.66 30.39
N PHE A 3 -12.13 11.85 30.12
CA PHE A 3 -11.08 12.16 29.13
C PHE A 3 -11.60 12.39 27.71
N TRP A 4 -12.66 11.67 27.32
CA TRP A 4 -13.23 11.78 25.97
C TRP A 4 -14.16 13.00 25.80
N HIS A 5 -14.59 13.62 26.90
CA HIS A 5 -15.44 14.80 26.85
C HIS A 5 -14.66 16.11 26.60
N ASP A 6 -13.35 16.14 26.90
CA ASP A 6 -12.46 17.26 26.51
C ASP A 6 -11.98 17.05 25.07
N THR A 7 -12.76 17.50 24.11
CA THR A 7 -12.48 17.33 22.67
C THR A 7 -11.16 17.99 22.24
N ALA A 8 -10.71 19.05 22.86
CA ALA A 8 -9.46 19.74 22.54
C ALA A 8 -8.25 18.96 23.08
N ARG A 9 -8.34 18.40 24.27
CA ARG A 9 -7.29 17.59 24.87
C ARG A 9 -7.14 16.24 24.16
N SER A 10 -8.25 15.53 23.91
CA SER A 10 -8.23 14.26 23.20
C SER A 10 -7.70 14.41 21.78
N ARG A 11 -8.07 15.47 21.05
CA ARG A 11 -7.53 15.76 19.72
C ARG A 11 -6.01 15.96 19.71
N ARG A 12 -5.47 16.68 20.71
CA ARG A 12 -4.01 16.87 20.82
C ARG A 12 -3.28 15.53 21.08
N TRP A 13 -3.81 14.70 21.96
CA TRP A 13 -3.23 13.39 22.25
C TRP A 13 -3.30 12.43 21.06
N LEU A 14 -4.44 12.32 20.39
CA LEU A 14 -4.58 11.51 19.19
C LEU A 14 -3.68 12.00 18.05
N GLY A 15 -3.55 13.31 17.87
CA GLY A 15 -2.61 13.88 16.89
C GLY A 15 -1.15 13.54 17.19
N ARG A 16 -0.74 13.61 18.48
CA ARG A 16 0.61 13.20 18.90
C ARG A 16 0.83 11.69 18.71
N LEU A 17 -0.17 10.86 19.00
CA LEU A 17 -0.09 9.43 18.77
C LEU A 17 0.09 9.10 17.28
N ILE A 18 -0.71 9.72 16.41
CA ILE A 18 -0.57 9.56 14.96
C ILE A 18 0.85 9.96 14.52
N LEU A 19 1.32 11.14 14.92
CA LEU A 19 2.67 11.60 14.59
C LEU A 19 3.73 10.63 15.07
N PHE A 20 3.62 10.14 16.30
CA PHE A 20 4.55 9.15 16.86
C PHE A 20 4.57 7.86 16.04
N MET A 21 3.39 7.32 15.65
CA MET A 21 3.31 6.13 14.82
C MET A 21 3.91 6.36 13.42
N VAL A 22 3.68 7.53 12.81
CA VAL A 22 4.31 7.90 11.54
C VAL A 22 5.83 7.90 11.67
N LEU A 23 6.37 8.52 12.73
CA LEU A 23 7.82 8.55 12.97
C LEU A 23 8.40 7.14 13.16
N LEU A 24 7.69 6.24 13.83
CA LEU A 24 8.11 4.85 14.00
C LEU A 24 8.05 4.03 12.69
N LEU A 25 7.24 4.42 11.73
CA LEU A 25 7.17 3.79 10.40
C LEU A 25 8.23 4.33 9.42
N LEU A 26 8.84 5.49 9.71
CA LEU A 26 9.86 6.08 8.82
C LEU A 26 11.03 5.16 8.51
N PRO A 27 11.62 4.40 9.46
CA PRO A 27 12.70 3.48 9.13
C PRO A 27 12.30 2.45 8.08
N ALA A 28 11.09 1.88 8.17
CA ALA A 28 10.59 0.93 7.19
C ALA A 28 10.39 1.60 5.82
N ALA A 29 9.86 2.83 5.78
CA ALA A 29 9.72 3.60 4.55
C ALA A 29 11.07 3.90 3.92
N VAL A 30 12.06 4.31 4.71
CA VAL A 30 13.44 4.58 4.23
C VAL A 30 14.07 3.33 3.65
N VAL A 31 13.97 2.17 4.33
CA VAL A 31 14.45 0.88 3.79
C VAL A 31 13.75 0.57 2.47
N GLY A 32 12.45 0.81 2.36
CA GLY A 32 11.67 0.63 1.14
C GLY A 32 12.24 1.39 -0.06
N LEU A 33 12.80 2.59 0.11
CA LEU A 33 13.39 3.37 -0.97
C LEU A 33 14.60 2.68 -1.64
N PHE A 34 15.23 1.74 -0.95
CA PHE A 34 16.34 0.94 -1.47
C PHE A 34 15.89 -0.39 -2.08
N ALA A 35 14.61 -0.72 -2.04
CA ALA A 35 14.06 -1.90 -2.68
C ALA A 35 14.34 -1.91 -4.19
N ARG A 36 14.53 -3.10 -4.74
CA ARG A 36 14.80 -3.30 -6.18
C ARG A 36 13.90 -4.42 -6.70
N PRO A 37 13.49 -4.34 -7.98
CA PRO A 37 12.72 -5.41 -8.58
C PRO A 37 13.55 -6.70 -8.62
N MET A 38 12.88 -7.81 -8.41
CA MET A 38 13.49 -9.13 -8.49
C MET A 38 12.52 -10.17 -9.04
N ALA A 39 13.08 -11.25 -9.59
CA ALA A 39 12.32 -12.40 -10.08
C ALA A 39 11.14 -11.98 -10.99
N ASP A 40 9.92 -12.33 -10.61
CA ASP A 40 8.71 -12.17 -11.41
C ASP A 40 8.30 -10.70 -11.65
N ASP A 41 8.83 -9.75 -10.86
CA ASP A 41 8.51 -8.32 -11.03
C ASP A 41 8.83 -7.83 -12.44
N PHE A 42 9.93 -8.32 -13.02
CA PHE A 42 10.34 -7.97 -14.39
C PHE A 42 9.34 -8.51 -15.42
N GLY A 43 8.86 -9.74 -15.23
CA GLY A 43 7.89 -10.35 -16.14
C GLY A 43 6.57 -9.58 -16.17
N TYR A 44 6.01 -9.30 -15.01
CA TYR A 44 4.73 -8.58 -14.91
C TYR A 44 4.80 -7.15 -15.44
N SER A 45 5.90 -6.43 -15.27
CA SER A 45 6.03 -5.04 -15.74
C SER A 45 6.62 -4.88 -17.14
N ALA A 46 7.02 -5.95 -17.82
CA ALA A 46 7.75 -5.87 -19.10
C ALA A 46 6.99 -5.08 -20.18
N ALA A 47 5.73 -5.39 -20.41
CA ALA A 47 4.91 -4.72 -21.43
C ALA A 47 4.61 -3.27 -21.07
N THR A 48 4.26 -3.00 -19.83
CA THR A 48 3.99 -1.64 -19.35
C THR A 48 5.26 -0.79 -19.31
N HIS A 49 6.40 -1.39 -18.96
CA HIS A 49 7.71 -0.73 -19.04
C HIS A 49 8.06 -0.33 -20.48
N ALA A 50 7.84 -1.22 -21.47
CA ALA A 50 8.05 -0.91 -22.88
C ALA A 50 7.20 0.28 -23.33
N VAL A 51 5.92 0.34 -22.93
CA VAL A 51 5.04 1.50 -23.18
C VAL A 51 5.58 2.76 -22.52
N ALA A 52 6.00 2.69 -21.26
CA ALA A 52 6.53 3.84 -20.53
C ALA A 52 7.82 4.39 -21.17
N VAL A 53 8.69 3.52 -21.67
CA VAL A 53 9.92 3.92 -22.36
C VAL A 53 9.62 4.57 -23.70
N GLN A 54 8.67 4.03 -24.47
CA GLN A 54 8.37 4.49 -25.82
C GLN A 54 7.49 5.75 -25.86
N TYR A 55 6.50 5.84 -24.96
CA TYR A 55 5.43 6.86 -25.01
C TYR A 55 5.37 7.74 -23.74
N GLY A 56 6.22 7.46 -22.75
CA GLY A 56 6.13 8.12 -21.45
C GLY A 56 4.88 7.71 -20.65
N PHE A 57 4.30 8.65 -19.92
CA PHE A 57 3.06 8.41 -19.17
C PHE A 57 1.84 8.54 -20.08
N ASP A 58 1.55 7.47 -20.82
CA ASP A 58 0.32 7.32 -21.63
C ASP A 58 -0.62 6.34 -20.91
N LEU A 59 -1.53 6.88 -20.09
CA LEU A 59 -2.42 6.06 -19.25
C LEU A 59 -3.27 5.05 -20.04
N PRO A 60 -3.92 5.39 -21.16
CA PRO A 60 -4.67 4.42 -21.95
C PRO A 60 -3.82 3.24 -22.43
N ARG A 61 -2.61 3.50 -22.92
CA ARG A 61 -1.69 2.45 -23.39
C ARG A 61 -1.14 1.61 -22.24
N LEU A 62 -0.83 2.24 -21.11
CA LEU A 62 -0.39 1.52 -19.91
C LEU A 62 -1.48 0.58 -19.40
N LEU A 63 -2.74 1.03 -19.34
CA LEU A 63 -3.86 0.19 -18.91
C LEU A 63 -4.12 -0.95 -19.91
N ALA A 64 -4.03 -0.70 -21.22
CA ALA A 64 -4.14 -1.76 -22.23
C ALA A 64 -3.03 -2.80 -22.08
N ALA A 65 -1.76 -2.38 -21.97
CA ALA A 65 -0.63 -3.29 -21.77
C ALA A 65 -0.73 -4.08 -20.44
N ALA A 66 -1.22 -3.45 -19.38
CA ALA A 66 -1.47 -4.13 -18.11
C ALA A 66 -2.59 -5.18 -18.24
N TRP A 67 -3.63 -4.87 -18.98
CA TRP A 67 -4.70 -5.83 -19.26
C TRP A 67 -4.21 -7.02 -20.08
N ASP A 68 -3.47 -6.77 -21.15
CA ASP A 68 -2.89 -7.83 -21.99
C ASP A 68 -1.96 -8.74 -21.19
N THR A 69 -1.12 -8.17 -20.33
CA THR A 69 -0.27 -8.91 -19.38
C THR A 69 -1.12 -9.77 -18.46
N THR A 70 -2.20 -9.21 -17.91
CA THR A 70 -3.12 -9.93 -17.01
C THR A 70 -3.76 -11.13 -17.71
N VAL A 71 -4.30 -10.92 -18.92
CA VAL A 71 -4.90 -12.00 -19.73
C VAL A 71 -3.88 -13.08 -20.06
N HIS A 72 -2.65 -12.68 -20.41
CA HIS A 72 -1.56 -13.63 -20.69
C HIS A 72 -1.27 -14.52 -19.48
N TYR A 73 -1.04 -13.94 -18.30
CA TYR A 73 -0.73 -14.70 -17.08
C TYR A 73 -1.92 -15.53 -16.59
N PHE A 74 -3.14 -15.00 -16.71
CA PHE A 74 -4.36 -15.73 -16.38
C PHE A 74 -4.50 -17.02 -17.18
N ASN A 75 -4.23 -16.95 -18.49
CA ASN A 75 -4.41 -18.11 -19.39
C ASN A 75 -3.23 -19.09 -19.37
N ASN A 76 -2.01 -18.63 -19.06
CA ASN A 76 -0.80 -19.42 -19.26
C ASN A 76 -0.04 -19.79 -17.98
N TRP A 77 -0.39 -19.18 -16.83
CA TRP A 77 0.38 -19.39 -15.60
C TRP A 77 -0.49 -19.55 -14.37
N GLN A 78 -1.06 -18.47 -13.87
CA GLN A 78 -1.88 -18.43 -12.65
C GLN A 78 -3.18 -17.70 -12.93
N GLY A 79 -4.30 -18.20 -12.44
CA GLY A 79 -5.62 -17.58 -12.57
C GLY A 79 -5.82 -16.28 -11.78
N LEU A 80 -4.76 -15.51 -11.54
CA LEU A 80 -4.76 -14.27 -10.79
C LEU A 80 -4.95 -13.08 -11.74
N TYR A 81 -6.16 -12.54 -11.83
CA TYR A 81 -6.43 -11.40 -12.72
C TYR A 81 -6.29 -10.05 -12.03
N VAL A 82 -6.77 -9.86 -10.79
CA VAL A 82 -6.64 -8.58 -10.08
C VAL A 82 -5.19 -8.29 -9.74
N SER A 83 -4.49 -9.25 -9.11
CA SER A 83 -3.09 -9.07 -8.77
C SER A 83 -2.20 -8.94 -10.00
N GLY A 84 -2.44 -9.69 -11.08
CA GLY A 84 -1.73 -9.55 -12.34
C GLY A 84 -1.82 -8.13 -12.90
N PHE A 85 -3.02 -7.54 -12.87
CA PHE A 85 -3.23 -6.15 -13.31
C PHE A 85 -2.48 -5.14 -12.43
N VAL A 86 -2.55 -5.29 -11.11
CA VAL A 86 -1.85 -4.40 -10.16
C VAL A 86 -0.33 -4.55 -10.29
N LEU A 87 0.17 -5.78 -10.46
CA LEU A 87 1.60 -6.06 -10.66
C LEU A 87 2.12 -5.47 -11.97
N ALA A 88 1.34 -5.49 -13.04
CA ALA A 88 1.71 -4.86 -14.30
C ALA A 88 1.83 -3.33 -14.20
N LEU A 89 1.11 -2.71 -13.26
CA LEU A 89 1.16 -1.26 -13.01
C LEU A 89 2.07 -0.86 -11.82
N GLN A 90 2.97 -1.74 -11.42
CA GLN A 90 3.90 -1.48 -10.32
C GLN A 90 4.79 -0.26 -10.58
N PRO A 91 5.30 0.44 -9.53
CA PRO A 91 6.15 1.62 -9.72
C PRO A 91 7.40 1.36 -10.55
N GLY A 92 7.93 0.12 -10.54
CA GLY A 92 9.10 -0.30 -11.31
C GLY A 92 8.95 -0.18 -12.83
N LEU A 93 7.73 -0.04 -13.34
CA LEU A 93 7.48 0.17 -14.79
C LEU A 93 8.18 1.44 -15.32
N PHE A 94 8.42 2.45 -14.49
CA PHE A 94 9.16 3.67 -14.86
C PHE A 94 10.68 3.56 -14.64
N GLY A 95 11.16 2.39 -14.27
CA GLY A 95 12.58 2.09 -14.03
C GLY A 95 12.91 1.76 -12.58
N ASN A 96 14.06 1.14 -12.37
CA ASN A 96 14.45 0.53 -11.09
C ASN A 96 14.46 1.49 -9.90
N ARG A 97 14.73 2.79 -10.12
CA ARG A 97 14.71 3.79 -9.04
C ARG A 97 13.31 4.07 -8.48
N TRP A 98 12.29 3.90 -9.32
CA TRP A 98 10.90 4.11 -8.91
C TRP A 98 10.34 2.92 -8.13
N TYR A 99 10.99 1.76 -8.23
CA TYR A 99 10.61 0.58 -7.49
C TYR A 99 10.63 0.78 -5.97
N GLY A 100 11.49 1.67 -5.47
CA GLY A 100 11.50 2.08 -4.06
C GLY A 100 10.16 2.64 -3.54
N LEU A 101 9.23 3.02 -4.43
CA LEU A 101 7.87 3.42 -4.04
C LEU A 101 6.95 2.23 -3.72
N THR A 102 7.39 0.98 -3.89
CA THR A 102 6.61 -0.23 -3.59
C THR A 102 6.05 -0.22 -2.17
N PHE A 103 6.85 0.18 -1.19
CA PHE A 103 6.38 0.31 0.19
C PHE A 103 5.13 1.19 0.30
N PHE A 104 5.12 2.36 -0.35
CA PHE A 104 3.97 3.26 -0.33
C PHE A 104 2.80 2.72 -1.17
N TRP A 105 3.10 2.02 -2.27
CA TRP A 105 2.11 1.36 -3.11
C TRP A 105 1.27 0.33 -2.34
N VAL A 106 1.86 -0.30 -1.33
CA VAL A 106 1.21 -1.29 -0.46
C VAL A 106 0.58 -0.62 0.77
N VAL A 107 1.35 0.21 1.47
CA VAL A 107 0.96 0.75 2.78
C VAL A 107 -0.15 1.80 2.68
N VAL A 108 -0.19 2.60 1.60
CA VAL A 108 -1.22 3.64 1.45
C VAL A 108 -2.62 3.05 1.24
N PRO A 109 -2.86 2.08 0.33
CA PRO A 109 -4.17 1.43 0.21
C PRO A 109 -4.58 0.71 1.51
N LEU A 110 -3.66 -0.02 2.14
CA LEU A 110 -3.92 -0.69 3.39
C LEU A 110 -4.35 0.29 4.49
N PHE A 111 -3.64 1.43 4.63
CA PHE A 111 -4.05 2.48 5.56
C PHE A 111 -5.44 3.03 5.22
N ALA A 112 -5.72 3.29 3.95
CA ALA A 112 -7.01 3.81 3.51
C ALA A 112 -8.16 2.87 3.87
N CYS A 113 -8.00 1.56 3.68
CA CYS A 113 -8.97 0.55 4.07
C CYS A 113 -9.14 0.46 5.58
N LEU A 114 -8.04 0.39 6.34
CA LEU A 114 -8.09 0.39 7.81
C LEU A 114 -8.78 1.65 8.35
N TRP A 115 -8.50 2.81 7.76
CA TRP A 115 -9.16 4.05 8.11
C TRP A 115 -10.65 4.04 7.77
N GLY A 116 -11.02 3.52 6.60
CA GLY A 116 -12.41 3.34 6.20
C GLY A 116 -13.17 2.48 7.20
N CYS A 117 -12.65 1.30 7.53
CA CYS A 117 -13.22 0.39 8.51
C CYS A 117 -13.31 1.04 9.90
N ALA A 118 -12.23 1.64 10.40
CA ALA A 118 -12.22 2.33 11.69
C ALA A 118 -13.25 3.47 11.73
N ARG A 119 -13.39 4.22 10.62
CA ARG A 119 -14.37 5.31 10.52
C ARG A 119 -15.81 4.82 10.61
N LEU A 120 -16.13 3.68 10.02
CA LEU A 120 -17.48 3.09 10.11
C LEU A 120 -17.82 2.72 11.56
N VAL A 121 -16.87 2.12 12.28
CA VAL A 121 -17.04 1.74 13.68
C VAL A 121 -17.13 2.98 14.57
N VAL A 122 -16.17 3.90 14.47
CA VAL A 122 -16.11 5.10 15.32
C VAL A 122 -17.35 5.99 15.15
N ARG A 123 -17.88 6.13 13.94
CA ARG A 123 -19.10 6.90 13.69
C ARG A 123 -20.32 6.37 14.46
N ARG A 124 -20.37 5.06 14.70
CA ARG A 124 -21.47 4.44 15.48
C ARG A 124 -21.27 4.59 17.00
N LEU A 125 -20.01 4.69 17.46
CA LEU A 125 -19.67 4.79 18.88
C LEU A 125 -19.70 6.25 19.37
N ASP A 126 -18.93 7.12 18.75
CA ASP A 126 -18.87 8.56 19.08
C ASP A 126 -18.45 9.40 17.86
N PRO A 127 -19.40 10.05 17.17
CA PRO A 127 -19.09 10.86 15.98
C PRO A 127 -18.29 12.14 16.29
N LYS A 128 -18.16 12.53 17.56
CA LYS A 128 -17.45 13.77 17.95
C LYS A 128 -15.92 13.59 17.92
N VAL A 129 -15.41 12.37 18.09
CA VAL A 129 -13.96 12.09 18.15
C VAL A 129 -13.41 11.78 16.75
N ARG A 130 -13.33 12.81 15.89
CA ARG A 130 -12.93 12.65 14.47
C ARG A 130 -11.55 12.01 14.25
N LEU A 131 -10.58 12.27 15.16
CA LEU A 131 -9.22 11.72 15.03
C LEU A 131 -9.09 10.28 15.55
N LEU A 132 -10.10 9.73 16.20
CA LEU A 132 -10.04 8.36 16.71
C LEU A 132 -9.90 7.33 15.57
N ALA A 133 -10.64 7.50 14.49
CA ALA A 133 -10.58 6.59 13.34
C ALA A 133 -9.17 6.54 12.69
N PRO A 134 -8.55 7.67 12.30
CA PRO A 134 -7.18 7.62 11.77
C PRO A 134 -6.15 7.17 12.82
N ALA A 135 -6.34 7.45 14.12
CA ALA A 135 -5.44 6.96 15.15
C ALA A 135 -5.50 5.43 15.30
N LEU A 136 -6.70 4.84 15.27
CA LEU A 136 -6.88 3.38 15.24
C LEU A 136 -6.28 2.77 13.98
N ALA A 137 -6.54 3.36 12.81
CA ALA A 137 -5.96 2.90 11.55
C ALA A 137 -4.43 2.91 11.60
N MET A 138 -3.81 3.98 12.11
CA MET A 138 -2.36 4.05 12.29
C MET A 138 -1.84 3.01 13.28
N LEU A 139 -2.55 2.77 14.37
CA LEU A 139 -2.17 1.75 15.35
C LEU A 139 -2.17 0.34 14.72
N PHE A 140 -3.25 0.00 14.00
CA PHE A 140 -3.33 -1.28 13.29
C PHE A 140 -2.27 -1.40 12.19
N LEU A 141 -2.07 -0.34 11.40
CA LEU A 141 -1.02 -0.33 10.39
C LEU A 141 0.37 -0.53 11.01
N PHE A 142 0.66 0.19 12.10
CA PHE A 142 1.92 0.04 12.83
C PHE A 142 2.11 -1.39 13.34
N ALA A 143 1.10 -1.94 14.01
CA ALA A 143 1.16 -3.31 14.51
C ALA A 143 1.34 -4.33 13.38
N PHE A 144 0.68 -4.12 12.24
CA PHE A 144 0.81 -4.94 11.04
C PHE A 144 2.23 -4.90 10.48
N VAL A 145 2.80 -3.71 10.27
CA VAL A 145 4.14 -3.54 9.69
C VAL A 145 5.22 -4.09 10.64
N GLN A 146 5.12 -3.81 11.93
CA GLN A 146 6.12 -4.27 12.92
C GLN A 146 5.99 -5.75 13.28
N GLY A 147 4.78 -6.30 13.21
CA GLY A 147 4.50 -7.71 13.48
C GLY A 147 4.72 -8.64 12.28
N MET A 148 5.12 -8.10 11.14
CA MET A 148 5.29 -8.89 9.91
C MET A 148 6.50 -9.82 10.01
N PRO A 149 6.32 -11.15 9.86
CA PRO A 149 7.42 -12.11 10.01
C PRO A 149 8.52 -11.96 8.96
N ASN A 150 8.15 -11.59 7.73
CA ASN A 150 9.08 -11.37 6.63
C ASN A 150 8.76 -10.05 5.90
N PRO A 151 9.27 -8.90 6.39
CA PRO A 151 9.03 -7.61 5.76
C PRO A 151 9.60 -7.51 4.34
N ALA A 152 10.66 -8.26 4.04
CA ALA A 152 11.26 -8.24 2.71
C ALA A 152 10.25 -8.70 1.64
N GLU A 153 9.54 -9.78 1.89
CA GLU A 153 8.53 -10.31 0.98
C GLU A 153 7.19 -9.57 1.07
N GLY A 154 6.81 -9.13 2.27
CA GLY A 154 5.49 -8.54 2.48
C GLY A 154 5.39 -7.04 2.19
N LEU A 155 6.52 -6.29 2.19
CA LEU A 155 6.50 -4.83 2.03
C LEU A 155 7.38 -4.33 0.88
N TYR A 156 8.47 -5.04 0.56
CA TYR A 156 9.50 -4.53 -0.35
C TYR A 156 9.57 -5.30 -1.66
N TRP A 157 9.15 -6.55 -1.69
CA TRP A 157 8.97 -7.32 -2.92
C TRP A 157 7.51 -7.22 -3.37
N ILE A 158 7.26 -6.52 -4.49
CA ILE A 158 5.89 -6.14 -4.85
C ILE A 158 5.02 -7.35 -5.18
N ASN A 159 5.57 -8.41 -5.79
CA ASN A 159 4.80 -9.62 -6.08
C ASN A 159 4.29 -10.29 -4.78
N GLY A 160 5.16 -10.43 -3.78
CA GLY A 160 4.76 -10.90 -2.46
C GLY A 160 3.76 -9.98 -1.78
N ALA A 161 4.03 -8.67 -1.80
CA ALA A 161 3.18 -7.67 -1.17
C ALA A 161 1.77 -7.63 -1.79
N VAL A 162 1.65 -7.65 -3.11
CA VAL A 162 0.35 -7.65 -3.80
C VAL A 162 -0.41 -8.94 -3.54
N ASN A 163 0.24 -10.09 -3.63
CA ASN A 163 -0.45 -11.37 -3.48
C ASN A 163 -0.81 -11.74 -2.04
N TYR A 164 -0.12 -11.19 -1.04
CA TYR A 164 -0.35 -11.53 0.37
C TYR A 164 -0.92 -10.40 1.21
N GLN A 165 -0.65 -9.13 0.88
CA GLN A 165 -1.06 -8.00 1.71
C GLN A 165 -2.25 -7.22 1.15
N LEU A 166 -2.28 -6.95 -0.16
CA LEU A 166 -3.37 -6.16 -0.75
C LEU A 166 -4.71 -6.89 -0.77
N TYR A 167 -4.74 -8.21 -0.63
CA TYR A 167 -6.02 -8.94 -0.45
C TYR A 167 -6.72 -8.64 0.88
N PHE A 168 -6.00 -8.11 1.87
CA PHE A 168 -6.56 -7.70 3.15
C PHE A 168 -6.97 -6.22 3.18
N ALA A 169 -6.70 -5.46 2.11
CA ALA A 169 -7.09 -4.08 1.94
C ALA A 169 -8.37 -3.96 1.11
#